data_d018d8312adaf26c2d18bfe929e869bb
#
_entry.id   d018d8312adaf26c2d18bfe929e869bb
#
_cell.length_a   1.000
_cell.length_b   1.000
_cell.length_c   1.000
_cell.angle_alpha   90.00
_cell.angle_beta   90.00
_cell.angle_gamma   90.00
#
_symmetry.space_group_name_H-M   'P 1'
#
loop_
_entity.id
_entity.type
_entity.pdbx_description
1 polymer ?
#
loop_
_entity_poly.entity_id
_entity_poly.type
_entity_poly.pdbx_seq_one_letter_code
_entity_poly.pdbx_strand_id
1 'polypeptide(L)'
;MRLPPWNYLFEPFNPHTFPDLFTPTWVVSLVLLTGLGILYSIRPKRLHRHAPYLDLYEWLLWTGLSVFGLLLTAAVFSFDLILVLVIAVVGIGALVWVRFIRFPPILDAYEHKLAKQRYYTKTKFARPEATIRPKTARRARRRR
;
A
#
# COMPACT_ATOMS: atom_id res chain seq x y z
N MET A 1 24.73 7.31 -41.09
CA MET A 1 23.40 7.89 -41.02
C MET A 1 22.97 7.85 -39.57
N ARG A 2 22.72 8.99 -38.93
CA ARG A 2 22.16 8.99 -37.56
C ARG A 2 20.67 8.63 -37.67
N LEU A 3 20.29 7.48 -37.18
CA LEU A 3 18.88 7.09 -37.11
C LEU A 3 18.07 8.14 -36.29
N PRO A 4 16.85 8.44 -36.70
CA PRO A 4 16.01 9.35 -35.91
C PRO A 4 15.81 8.79 -34.51
N PRO A 5 15.71 9.65 -33.48
CA PRO A 5 15.67 9.23 -32.07
C PRO A 5 14.53 8.25 -31.71
N TRP A 6 13.50 8.20 -32.53
CA TRP A 6 12.35 7.31 -32.37
C TRP A 6 12.69 5.81 -32.59
N ASN A 7 13.72 5.49 -33.39
CA ASN A 7 14.08 4.10 -33.65
C ASN A 7 14.65 3.41 -32.42
N TYR A 8 15.28 4.15 -31.51
CA TYR A 8 15.78 3.57 -30.25
C TYR A 8 14.67 3.06 -29.32
N LEU A 9 13.44 3.56 -29.46
CA LEU A 9 12.30 3.13 -28.66
C LEU A 9 11.82 1.72 -29.03
N PHE A 10 12.08 1.29 -30.27
CA PHE A 10 11.69 -0.01 -30.81
C PHE A 10 12.87 -1.00 -30.83
N GLU A 11 14.01 -0.61 -30.25
CA GLU A 11 15.11 -1.53 -30.08
C GLU A 11 14.88 -2.46 -28.87
N PRO A 12 15.33 -3.72 -28.94
CA PRO A 12 15.17 -4.66 -27.84
C PRO A 12 15.98 -4.20 -26.62
N PHE A 13 15.32 -4.24 -25.47
CA PHE A 13 15.91 -3.85 -24.19
C PHE A 13 16.84 -4.96 -23.67
N ASN A 14 18.10 -4.89 -24.07
CA ASN A 14 19.14 -5.83 -23.67
C ASN A 14 20.41 -5.12 -23.16
N PRO A 15 21.30 -5.86 -22.43
CA PRO A 15 22.52 -5.26 -21.91
C PRO A 15 23.52 -4.81 -23.02
N HIS A 16 23.36 -5.28 -24.26
CA HIS A 16 24.20 -4.87 -25.38
C HIS A 16 23.75 -3.55 -26.02
N THR A 17 22.42 -3.29 -26.07
CA THR A 17 21.89 -2.07 -26.67
C THR A 17 21.80 -0.93 -25.65
N PHE A 18 21.43 -1.23 -24.40
CA PHE A 18 21.21 -0.25 -23.34
C PHE A 18 21.90 -0.65 -22.02
N PRO A 19 23.25 -0.75 -21.96
CA PRO A 19 23.97 -1.19 -20.77
C PRO A 19 23.68 -0.30 -19.55
N ASP A 20 23.57 1.02 -19.76
CA ASP A 20 23.37 2.01 -18.70
C ASP A 20 21.97 1.96 -18.08
N LEU A 21 20.97 1.53 -18.83
CA LEU A 21 19.58 1.44 -18.35
C LEU A 21 19.21 0.01 -17.90
N PHE A 22 19.77 -0.99 -18.54
CA PHE A 22 19.44 -2.38 -18.27
C PHE A 22 19.85 -2.80 -16.85
N THR A 23 21.10 -2.57 -16.50
CA THR A 23 21.64 -2.97 -15.19
C THR A 23 20.90 -2.31 -14.03
N PRO A 24 20.71 -0.97 -13.97
CA PRO A 24 19.97 -0.36 -12.87
C PRO A 24 18.50 -0.77 -12.84
N THR A 25 17.83 -0.90 -13.99
CA THR A 25 16.42 -1.33 -14.04
C THR A 25 16.24 -2.71 -13.44
N TRP A 26 17.09 -3.66 -13.80
CA TRP A 26 17.03 -5.02 -13.29
C TRP A 26 17.32 -5.08 -11.78
N VAL A 27 18.41 -4.43 -11.35
CA VAL A 27 18.82 -4.41 -9.93
C VAL A 27 17.79 -3.72 -9.06
N VAL A 28 17.31 -2.55 -9.47
CA VAL A 28 16.30 -1.77 -8.71
C VAL A 28 14.99 -2.55 -8.61
N SER A 29 14.53 -3.17 -9.71
CA SER A 29 13.30 -3.98 -9.70
C SER A 29 13.42 -5.16 -8.73
N LEU A 30 14.54 -5.84 -8.70
CA LEU A 30 14.78 -6.98 -7.81
C LEU A 30 14.85 -6.54 -6.33
N VAL A 31 15.55 -5.44 -6.05
CA VAL A 31 15.67 -4.88 -4.69
C VAL A 31 14.32 -4.43 -4.18
N LEU A 32 13.53 -3.73 -5.00
CA LEU A 32 12.20 -3.24 -4.60
C LEU A 32 11.22 -4.40 -4.40
N LEU A 33 11.26 -5.41 -5.25
CA LEU A 33 10.43 -6.61 -5.12
C LEU A 33 10.74 -7.36 -3.83
N THR A 34 12.02 -7.55 -3.53
CA THR A 34 12.48 -8.18 -2.28
C THR A 34 12.07 -7.32 -1.07
N GLY A 35 12.26 -6.00 -1.15
CA GLY A 35 11.87 -5.05 -0.10
C GLY A 35 10.37 -5.08 0.19
N LEU A 36 9.53 -5.13 -0.84
CA LEU A 36 8.07 -5.27 -0.68
C LEU A 36 7.69 -6.60 0.00
N GLY A 37 8.34 -7.70 -0.38
CA GLY A 37 8.13 -9.00 0.27
C GLY A 37 8.49 -8.98 1.76
N ILE A 38 9.62 -8.36 2.11
CA ILE A 38 10.05 -8.18 3.51
C ILE A 38 9.07 -7.29 4.27
N LEU A 39 8.66 -6.15 3.69
CA LEU A 39 7.69 -5.25 4.30
C LEU A 39 6.37 -5.95 4.57
N TYR A 40 5.88 -6.74 3.62
CA TYR A 40 4.67 -7.53 3.79
C TYR A 40 4.82 -8.61 4.88
N SER A 41 5.99 -9.21 5.02
CA SER A 41 6.22 -10.23 6.05
C SER A 41 6.26 -9.68 7.48
N ILE A 42 6.79 -8.45 7.65
CA ILE A 42 7.02 -7.85 8.98
C ILE A 42 5.80 -7.06 9.46
N ARG A 43 5.22 -6.22 8.59
CA ARG A 43 4.18 -5.26 8.98
C ARG A 43 2.84 -5.89 9.37
N PRO A 44 2.27 -6.88 8.68
CA PRO A 44 1.01 -7.50 9.06
C PRO A 44 1.03 -8.12 10.45
N LYS A 45 2.15 -8.71 10.87
CA LYS A 45 2.29 -9.32 12.20
C LYS A 45 2.07 -8.33 13.35
N ARG A 46 2.37 -7.04 13.13
CA ARG A 46 2.17 -5.96 14.12
C ARG A 46 0.82 -5.26 14.00
N LEU A 47 0.18 -5.33 12.84
CA LEU A 47 -1.03 -4.57 12.50
C LEU A 47 -2.31 -5.43 12.41
N HIS A 48 -2.32 -6.66 12.91
CA HIS A 48 -3.49 -7.57 12.87
C HIS A 48 -4.81 -6.97 13.38
N ARG A 49 -4.74 -5.94 14.23
CA ARG A 49 -5.94 -5.26 14.78
C ARG A 49 -6.48 -4.13 13.89
N HIS A 50 -5.80 -3.80 12.79
CA HIS A 50 -6.11 -2.63 11.96
C HIS A 50 -6.28 -3.02 10.49
N ALA A 51 -7.46 -3.54 10.15
CA ALA A 51 -7.78 -4.05 8.81
C ALA A 51 -7.41 -3.07 7.66
N PRO A 52 -7.73 -1.76 7.69
CA PRO A 52 -7.40 -0.86 6.57
C PRO A 52 -5.90 -0.71 6.29
N TYR A 53 -5.07 -0.87 7.31
CA TYR A 53 -3.62 -0.86 7.11
C TYR A 53 -3.13 -2.16 6.47
N LEU A 54 -3.74 -3.30 6.80
CA LEU A 54 -3.42 -4.57 6.14
C LEU A 54 -3.78 -4.52 4.66
N ASP A 55 -4.97 -4.02 4.32
CA ASP A 55 -5.44 -3.86 2.95
C ASP A 55 -4.48 -2.98 2.14
N LEU A 56 -3.95 -1.89 2.73
CA LEU A 56 -2.96 -1.04 2.07
C LEU A 56 -1.69 -1.81 1.71
N TYR A 57 -1.15 -2.59 2.66
CA TYR A 57 0.08 -3.36 2.40
C TYR A 57 -0.16 -4.49 1.40
N GLU A 58 -1.32 -5.09 1.42
CA GLU A 58 -1.70 -6.11 0.46
C GLU A 58 -1.82 -5.52 -0.96
N TRP A 59 -2.48 -4.40 -1.12
CA TRP A 59 -2.56 -3.68 -2.39
C TRP A 59 -1.19 -3.25 -2.92
N LEU A 60 -0.33 -2.71 -2.04
CA LEU A 60 1.04 -2.35 -2.42
C LEU A 60 1.86 -3.56 -2.84
N LEU A 61 1.71 -4.70 -2.15
CA LEU A 61 2.39 -5.93 -2.51
C LEU A 61 1.97 -6.40 -3.90
N TRP A 62 0.65 -6.57 -4.14
CA TRP A 62 0.15 -7.06 -5.41
C TRP A 62 0.47 -6.13 -6.56
N THR A 63 0.30 -4.82 -6.38
CA THR A 63 0.66 -3.83 -7.41
C THR A 63 2.16 -3.84 -7.68
N GLY A 64 2.98 -3.84 -6.63
CA GLY A 64 4.43 -3.89 -6.78
C GLY A 64 4.93 -5.19 -7.41
N LEU A 65 4.37 -6.34 -7.01
CA LEU A 65 4.69 -7.64 -7.59
C LEU A 65 4.37 -7.65 -9.10
N SER A 66 3.21 -7.13 -9.49
CA SER A 66 2.82 -7.04 -10.90
C SER A 66 3.76 -6.14 -11.69
N VAL A 67 4.05 -4.93 -11.18
CA VAL A 67 4.90 -3.95 -11.89
C VAL A 67 6.34 -4.43 -12.02
N PHE A 68 6.97 -4.77 -10.89
CA PHE A 68 8.38 -5.17 -10.90
C PHE A 68 8.57 -6.57 -11.50
N GLY A 69 7.58 -7.46 -11.37
CA GLY A 69 7.57 -8.75 -12.05
C GLY A 69 7.51 -8.60 -13.57
N LEU A 70 6.65 -7.70 -14.08
CA LEU A 70 6.57 -7.39 -15.50
C LEU A 70 7.86 -6.74 -16.03
N LEU A 71 8.49 -5.83 -15.27
CA LEU A 71 9.76 -5.24 -15.64
C LEU A 71 10.89 -6.28 -15.73
N LEU A 72 10.96 -7.19 -14.76
CA LEU A 72 11.93 -8.31 -14.82
C LEU A 72 11.65 -9.23 -16.01
N THR A 73 10.39 -9.56 -16.25
CA THR A 73 9.99 -10.38 -17.40
C THR A 73 10.38 -9.70 -18.72
N ALA A 74 10.12 -8.40 -18.85
CA ALA A 74 10.46 -7.63 -20.03
C ALA A 74 11.99 -7.58 -20.26
N ALA A 75 12.79 -7.50 -19.19
CA ALA A 75 14.23 -7.57 -19.28
C ALA A 75 14.75 -8.95 -19.73
N VAL A 76 14.15 -10.04 -19.20
CA VAL A 76 14.53 -11.42 -19.56
C VAL A 76 14.18 -11.74 -21.02
N PHE A 77 13.00 -11.33 -21.49
CA PHE A 77 12.55 -11.59 -22.85
C PHE A 77 12.99 -10.52 -23.87
N SER A 78 13.80 -9.54 -23.45
CA SER A 78 14.31 -8.46 -24.30
C SER A 78 13.20 -7.75 -25.10
N PHE A 79 12.12 -7.34 -24.41
CA PHE A 79 11.04 -6.57 -25.02
C PHE A 79 11.54 -5.19 -25.47
N ASP A 80 10.79 -4.54 -26.36
CA ASP A 80 11.14 -3.21 -26.85
C ASP A 80 11.23 -2.20 -25.71
N LEU A 81 12.16 -1.26 -25.79
CA LEU A 81 12.37 -0.23 -24.78
C LEU A 81 11.09 0.57 -24.48
N ILE A 82 10.29 0.85 -25.52
CA ILE A 82 9.01 1.57 -25.33
C ILE A 82 8.07 0.83 -24.38
N LEU A 83 7.99 -0.48 -24.47
CA LEU A 83 7.12 -1.30 -23.62
C LEU A 83 7.63 -1.29 -22.17
N VAL A 84 8.96 -1.38 -21.97
CA VAL A 84 9.57 -1.27 -20.63
C VAL A 84 9.27 0.09 -20.01
N LEU A 85 9.39 1.18 -20.78
CA LEU A 85 9.06 2.53 -20.30
C LEU A 85 7.59 2.68 -19.95
N VAL A 86 6.69 2.17 -20.78
CA VAL A 86 5.24 2.19 -20.48
C VAL A 86 4.93 1.43 -19.20
N ILE A 87 5.48 0.22 -19.02
CA ILE A 87 5.30 -0.55 -17.79
C ILE A 87 5.84 0.23 -16.58
N ALA A 88 7.01 0.85 -16.70
CA ALA A 88 7.60 1.62 -15.61
C ALA A 88 6.74 2.84 -15.25
N VAL A 89 6.33 3.65 -16.21
CA VAL A 89 5.55 4.88 -15.97
C VAL A 89 4.16 4.54 -15.41
N VAL A 90 3.45 3.62 -16.03
CA VAL A 90 2.11 3.20 -15.57
C VAL A 90 2.21 2.51 -14.22
N GLY A 91 3.21 1.66 -14.02
CA GLY A 91 3.42 0.94 -12.78
C GLY A 91 3.76 1.85 -11.60
N ILE A 92 4.71 2.77 -11.77
CA ILE A 92 5.04 3.76 -10.75
C ILE A 92 3.83 4.66 -10.48
N GLY A 93 3.13 5.10 -11.51
CA GLY A 93 1.90 5.87 -11.40
C GLY A 93 0.83 5.13 -10.57
N ALA A 94 0.64 3.83 -10.80
CA ALA A 94 -0.29 3.01 -10.04
C ALA A 94 0.12 2.88 -8.55
N LEU A 95 1.40 2.70 -8.25
CA LEU A 95 1.91 2.65 -6.87
C LEU A 95 1.70 3.99 -6.14
N VAL A 96 2.00 5.11 -6.81
CA VAL A 96 1.76 6.46 -6.28
C VAL A 96 0.27 6.69 -6.06
N TRP A 97 -0.56 6.32 -7.02
CA TRP A 97 -2.02 6.46 -6.91
C TRP A 97 -2.59 5.67 -5.73
N VAL A 98 -2.19 4.41 -5.56
CA VAL A 98 -2.59 3.57 -4.43
C VAL A 98 -2.18 4.22 -3.12
N ARG A 99 -0.92 4.65 -2.99
CA ARG A 99 -0.36 5.15 -1.72
C ARG A 99 -0.89 6.52 -1.33
N PHE A 100 -1.05 7.44 -2.30
CA PHE A 100 -1.31 8.87 -2.03
C PHE A 100 -2.73 9.32 -2.31
N ILE A 101 -3.46 8.62 -3.19
CA ILE A 101 -4.82 9.04 -3.57
C ILE A 101 -5.87 8.10 -2.97
N ARG A 102 -5.68 6.80 -3.11
CA ARG A 102 -6.70 5.82 -2.72
C ARG A 102 -6.79 5.62 -1.20
N PHE A 103 -5.65 5.45 -0.54
CA PHE A 103 -5.63 5.04 0.87
C PHE A 103 -5.72 6.16 1.90
N PRO A 104 -5.19 7.39 1.70
CA PRO A 104 -5.29 8.44 2.70
C PRO A 104 -6.71 8.69 3.23
N PRO A 105 -7.75 8.87 2.39
CA PRO A 105 -9.09 9.14 2.90
C PRO A 105 -9.68 7.95 3.69
N ILE A 106 -9.30 6.73 3.35
CA ILE A 106 -9.73 5.52 4.06
C ILE A 106 -9.09 5.44 5.44
N LEU A 107 -7.79 5.77 5.53
CA LEU A 107 -7.04 5.78 6.78
C LEU A 107 -7.53 6.88 7.72
N ASP A 108 -7.75 8.09 7.21
CA ASP A 108 -8.26 9.22 7.98
C ASP A 108 -9.66 8.91 8.55
N ALA A 109 -10.55 8.36 7.73
CA ALA A 109 -11.87 7.94 8.19
C ALA A 109 -11.81 6.85 9.28
N TYR A 110 -10.84 5.95 9.19
CA TYR A 110 -10.62 4.92 10.18
C TYR A 110 -10.04 5.49 11.49
N GLU A 111 -9.07 6.39 11.42
CA GLU A 111 -8.51 7.07 12.60
C GLU A 111 -9.55 7.90 13.34
N HIS A 112 -10.41 8.60 12.62
CA HIS A 112 -11.56 9.32 13.21
C HIS A 112 -12.51 8.38 13.94
N LYS A 113 -12.80 7.20 13.40
CA LYS A 113 -13.63 6.19 14.09
C LYS A 113 -12.94 5.67 15.36
N LEU A 114 -11.64 5.39 15.31
CA LEU A 114 -10.88 4.96 16.47
C LEU A 114 -10.81 6.05 17.56
N ALA A 115 -10.61 7.31 17.17
CA ALA A 115 -10.59 8.44 18.10
C ALA A 115 -11.93 8.57 18.83
N LYS A 116 -13.05 8.47 18.11
CA LYS A 116 -14.39 8.46 18.71
C LYS A 116 -14.56 7.29 19.70
N GLN A 117 -14.18 6.09 19.32
CA GLN A 117 -14.27 4.92 20.20
C GLN A 117 -13.44 5.09 21.48
N ARG A 118 -12.20 5.59 21.35
CA ARG A 118 -11.33 5.88 22.49
C ARG A 118 -11.93 6.96 23.40
N TYR A 119 -12.55 7.98 22.83
CA TYR A 119 -13.21 9.02 23.59
C TYR A 119 -14.39 8.45 24.40
N TYR A 120 -15.27 7.67 23.77
CA TYR A 120 -16.40 7.03 24.47
C TYR A 120 -15.95 6.06 25.55
N THR A 121 -14.89 5.31 25.31
CA THR A 121 -14.34 4.39 26.31
C THR A 121 -13.77 5.17 27.50
N LYS A 122 -13.00 6.24 27.26
CA LYS A 122 -12.46 7.09 28.33
C LYS A 122 -13.57 7.76 29.16
N THR A 123 -14.60 8.32 28.51
CA THR A 123 -15.72 8.96 29.23
C THR A 123 -16.53 7.95 30.04
N LYS A 124 -16.69 6.73 29.55
CA LYS A 124 -17.37 5.65 30.25
C LYS A 124 -16.63 5.22 31.53
N PHE A 125 -15.30 5.20 31.49
CA PHE A 125 -14.47 4.87 32.65
C PHE A 125 -14.19 6.06 33.56
N ALA A 126 -14.17 7.29 33.04
CA ALA A 126 -13.95 8.49 33.84
C ALA A 126 -15.12 8.85 34.75
N ARG A 127 -16.37 8.40 34.41
CA ARG A 127 -17.55 8.59 35.21
C ARG A 127 -18.32 7.29 35.45
N PRO A 128 -17.73 6.31 36.18
CA PRO A 128 -18.42 5.05 36.46
C PRO A 128 -19.71 5.24 37.26
N GLU A 129 -19.77 6.31 38.09
CA GLU A 129 -20.94 6.64 38.90
C GLU A 129 -22.16 7.04 38.07
N ALA A 130 -21.98 7.64 36.90
CA ALA A 130 -23.09 8.02 36.01
C ALA A 130 -23.78 6.79 35.37
N THR A 131 -23.15 5.63 35.39
CA THR A 131 -23.71 4.37 34.87
C THR A 131 -24.33 3.50 35.97
N ILE A 132 -24.01 3.76 37.22
CA ILE A 132 -24.57 3.04 38.38
C ILE A 132 -25.90 3.73 38.75
N ARG A 133 -27.02 3.20 38.28
CA ARG A 133 -28.33 3.64 38.75
C ARG A 133 -28.40 3.37 40.25
N PRO A 134 -28.67 4.38 41.07
CA PRO A 134 -28.73 4.20 42.51
C PRO A 134 -29.79 3.15 42.85
N LYS A 135 -29.39 2.14 43.65
CA LYS A 135 -30.26 1.01 44.07
C LYS A 135 -31.58 1.45 44.67
N THR A 136 -31.62 2.67 45.20
CA THR A 136 -32.82 3.33 45.77
C THR A 136 -33.94 3.53 44.75
N ALA A 137 -33.62 3.83 43.48
CA ALA A 137 -34.66 4.01 42.45
C ALA A 137 -35.37 2.69 42.07
N ARG A 138 -34.71 1.54 42.28
CA ARG A 138 -35.28 0.21 42.00
C ARG A 138 -36.27 -0.24 43.12
N ARG A 139 -36.04 0.21 44.38
CA ARG A 139 -36.95 -0.08 45.51
C ARG A 139 -38.24 0.76 45.47
N ALA A 140 -38.14 2.00 45.01
CA ALA A 140 -39.33 2.89 44.91
C ALA A 140 -40.33 2.39 43.82
N ARG A 141 -39.83 1.78 42.74
CA ARG A 141 -40.68 1.22 41.65
C ARG A 141 -41.38 -0.10 42.02
N ARG A 142 -40.89 -0.79 43.05
CA ARG A 142 -41.46 -2.08 43.49
C ARG A 142 -42.53 -1.90 44.59
N ARG A 143 -42.74 -0.69 45.10
CA ARG A 143 -43.71 -0.35 46.12
C ARG A 143 -44.94 0.42 45.57
N ARG A 144 -45.01 0.61 44.24
CA ARG A 144 -46.18 1.07 43.52
C ARG A 144 -46.74 -0.08 42.70
#